data_1ff2dd26ca46d237c3487fde131cb2eb
#
_entry.id   1ff2dd26ca46d237c3487fde131cb2eb
#
_cell.length_a   1.000
_cell.length_b   1.000
_cell.length_c   1.000
_cell.angle_alpha   90.00
_cell.angle_beta   90.00
_cell.angle_gamma   90.00
#
_symmetry.space_group_name_H-M   'P 1'
#
loop_
_entity.id
_entity.type
_entity.pdbx_description
1 polymer ?
#
loop_
_entity_poly.entity_id
_entity_poly.type
_entity_poly.pdbx_seq_one_letter_code
_entity_poly.pdbx_strand_id
1 'polypeptide(L)'
;MKRIIAMLLMICLCLMGQSVLAEEKVGKIAVAQEPTKMDYWVGEEFSAEGGVLLVTYRDKTTAEIPMTDENVKLPNVKTNTPGRKAVKVTYGGKNVTFYINVAEKGAEVTFELNYDGAPEAQKEAARQGKGVEAPENPVRDGYTFDAW
;
A
#
# COMPACT_ATOMS: atom_id res chain seq x y z
N MET A 1 -26.74 -22.16 -13.28
CA MET A 1 -26.62 -21.41 -14.55
C MET A 1 -27.51 -20.15 -14.46
N LYS A 2 -27.07 -19.05 -13.89
CA LYS A 2 -27.77 -17.73 -13.91
C LYS A 2 -27.21 -16.85 -12.79
N ARG A 3 -25.94 -16.48 -12.80
CA ARG A 3 -25.39 -15.39 -11.93
C ARG A 3 -24.02 -14.88 -12.35
N ILE A 4 -23.66 -14.95 -13.65
CA ILE A 4 -22.37 -14.45 -14.17
C ILE A 4 -22.56 -13.38 -15.26
N ILE A 5 -23.70 -12.69 -15.32
CA ILE A 5 -24.02 -11.74 -16.40
C ILE A 5 -24.15 -10.29 -15.89
N ALA A 6 -23.75 -9.99 -14.69
CA ALA A 6 -23.92 -8.64 -14.15
C ALA A 6 -22.61 -7.79 -14.07
N MET A 7 -21.49 -8.28 -14.56
CA MET A 7 -20.21 -7.57 -14.47
C MET A 7 -19.55 -7.29 -15.83
N LEU A 8 -20.29 -7.47 -16.92
CA LEU A 8 -19.78 -7.33 -18.28
C LEU A 8 -20.49 -6.26 -19.10
N LEU A 9 -21.16 -5.30 -18.48
CA LEU A 9 -21.95 -4.30 -19.20
C LEU A 9 -21.46 -2.86 -19.05
N MET A 10 -20.18 -2.65 -18.73
CA MET A 10 -19.60 -1.31 -18.69
C MET A 10 -18.36 -1.12 -19.58
N ILE A 11 -18.12 -2.05 -20.50
CA ILE A 11 -16.99 -2.00 -21.45
C ILE A 11 -17.47 -1.97 -22.90
N CYS A 12 -18.66 -1.50 -23.17
CA CYS A 12 -19.11 -1.44 -24.56
C CYS A 12 -19.82 -0.12 -24.88
N LEU A 13 -19.04 0.97 -24.89
CA LEU A 13 -19.43 2.15 -25.69
C LEU A 13 -18.21 3.01 -26.04
N CYS A 14 -17.26 2.48 -26.78
CA CYS A 14 -16.25 3.26 -27.48
C CYS A 14 -15.83 2.55 -28.76
N LEU A 15 -16.77 2.39 -29.68
CA LEU A 15 -16.46 2.10 -31.06
C LEU A 15 -17.26 3.07 -31.90
N MET A 16 -16.61 4.14 -32.31
CA MET A 16 -16.70 4.88 -33.57
C MET A 16 -16.30 6.34 -33.34
N GLY A 17 -15.07 6.61 -33.66
CA GLY A 17 -14.50 7.96 -33.71
C GLY A 17 -12.99 7.86 -33.67
N GLN A 18 -12.35 7.69 -34.83
CA GLN A 18 -10.92 7.99 -34.95
C GLN A 18 -10.75 9.51 -34.80
N SER A 19 -10.91 10.02 -33.63
CA SER A 19 -10.31 11.28 -33.24
C SER A 19 -8.84 10.98 -32.97
N VAL A 20 -7.98 11.57 -33.78
CA VAL A 20 -6.58 11.80 -33.45
C VAL A 20 -6.57 12.24 -31.99
N LEU A 21 -6.15 11.34 -31.08
CA LEU A 21 -5.95 11.68 -29.68
C LEU A 21 -4.88 12.77 -29.68
N ALA A 22 -5.31 14.01 -29.59
CA ALA A 22 -4.44 15.07 -29.16
C ALA A 22 -3.92 14.59 -27.79
N GLU A 23 -2.61 14.37 -27.69
CA GLU A 23 -1.93 13.98 -26.48
C GLU A 23 -2.38 14.93 -25.36
N GLU A 24 -3.32 14.46 -24.52
CA GLU A 24 -3.93 15.29 -23.49
C GLU A 24 -2.83 15.70 -22.52
N LYS A 25 -2.39 16.95 -22.64
CA LYS A 25 -1.26 17.44 -21.84
C LYS A 25 -1.67 17.53 -20.37
N VAL A 26 -0.97 16.77 -19.54
CA VAL A 26 -1.16 16.81 -18.09
C VAL A 26 -0.90 18.23 -17.56
N GLY A 27 -1.90 18.78 -16.91
CA GLY A 27 -1.84 20.08 -16.24
C GLY A 27 -1.26 19.98 -14.83
N LYS A 28 -1.80 19.06 -14.03
CA LYS A 28 -1.43 18.85 -12.62
C LYS A 28 -1.63 17.37 -12.25
N ILE A 29 -0.85 16.90 -11.26
CA ILE A 29 -1.12 15.63 -10.58
C ILE A 29 -1.18 15.85 -9.05
N ALA A 30 -1.93 14.98 -8.38
CA ALA A 30 -2.01 14.92 -6.92
C ALA A 30 -2.11 13.44 -6.50
N VAL A 31 -1.78 13.14 -5.26
CA VAL A 31 -2.07 11.82 -4.67
C VAL A 31 -3.53 11.82 -4.27
N ALA A 32 -4.34 10.97 -4.91
CA ALA A 32 -5.74 10.72 -4.53
C ALA A 32 -5.82 9.71 -3.40
N GLN A 33 -4.97 8.67 -3.47
CA GLN A 33 -4.84 7.64 -2.46
C GLN A 33 -3.38 7.25 -2.31
N GLU A 34 -2.90 7.20 -1.08
CA GLU A 34 -1.57 6.68 -0.77
C GLU A 34 -1.52 5.16 -0.93
N PRO A 35 -0.32 4.57 -1.21
CA PRO A 35 -0.15 3.12 -1.23
C PRO A 35 -0.63 2.46 0.07
N THR A 36 -1.10 1.22 -0.04
CA THR A 36 -1.62 0.45 1.10
C THR A 36 -0.58 0.29 2.20
N LYS A 37 0.70 0.17 1.82
CA LYS A 37 1.81 0.05 2.77
C LYS A 37 2.62 1.34 2.80
N MET A 38 2.65 2.00 3.95
CA MET A 38 3.39 3.25 4.18
C MET A 38 4.53 3.10 5.19
N ASP A 39 4.52 2.02 5.97
CA ASP A 39 5.52 1.68 6.97
C ASP A 39 6.33 0.45 6.53
N TYR A 40 7.63 0.58 6.49
CA TYR A 40 8.58 -0.44 6.03
C TYR A 40 9.61 -0.74 7.12
N TRP A 41 10.14 -1.95 7.11
CA TRP A 41 11.37 -2.28 7.81
C TRP A 41 12.59 -1.94 6.94
N VAL A 42 13.73 -1.71 7.57
CA VAL A 42 14.99 -1.57 6.85
C VAL A 42 15.22 -2.81 5.97
N GLY A 43 15.46 -2.58 4.68
CA GLY A 43 15.70 -3.62 3.68
C GLY A 43 14.46 -4.18 2.99
N GLU A 44 13.24 -3.79 3.40
CA GLU A 44 12.03 -4.18 2.67
C GLU A 44 11.91 -3.45 1.33
N GLU A 45 11.38 -4.13 0.34
CA GLU A 45 11.12 -3.53 -0.97
C GLU A 45 9.89 -2.61 -0.92
N PHE A 46 10.02 -1.43 -1.54
CA PHE A 46 8.90 -0.49 -1.66
C PHE A 46 7.88 -1.00 -2.67
N SER A 47 6.59 -0.90 -2.30
CA SER A 47 5.45 -1.17 -3.19
C SER A 47 4.55 0.04 -3.30
N ALA A 48 4.14 0.36 -4.53
CA ALA A 48 3.15 1.41 -4.82
C ALA A 48 1.72 0.88 -4.93
N GLU A 49 1.50 -0.38 -4.59
CA GLU A 49 0.20 -1.05 -4.67
C GLU A 49 -0.86 -0.32 -3.83
N GLY A 50 -2.06 -0.17 -4.40
CA GLY A 50 -3.15 0.58 -3.79
C GLY A 50 -3.04 2.10 -3.90
N GLY A 51 -1.88 2.63 -4.34
CA GLY A 51 -1.72 4.05 -4.57
C GLY A 51 -2.41 4.53 -5.85
N VAL A 52 -3.03 5.72 -5.80
CA VAL A 52 -3.75 6.33 -6.93
C VAL A 52 -3.37 7.80 -7.09
N LEU A 53 -3.11 8.21 -8.31
CA LEU A 53 -2.91 9.60 -8.71
C LEU A 53 -4.22 10.18 -9.27
N LEU A 54 -4.57 11.38 -8.83
CA LEU A 54 -5.55 12.23 -9.52
C LEU A 54 -4.80 13.09 -10.54
N VAL A 55 -5.03 12.83 -11.82
CA VAL A 55 -4.47 13.59 -12.93
C VAL A 55 -5.49 14.62 -13.38
N THR A 56 -5.11 15.87 -13.48
CA THR A 56 -5.91 16.95 -14.08
C THR A 56 -5.24 17.38 -15.39
N TYR A 57 -5.94 17.25 -16.49
CA TYR A 57 -5.48 17.67 -17.81
C TYR A 57 -5.68 19.18 -18.02
N ARG A 58 -5.11 19.73 -19.09
CA ARG A 58 -5.19 21.18 -19.38
C ARG A 58 -6.60 21.63 -19.75
N ASP A 59 -7.41 20.74 -20.29
CA ASP A 59 -8.83 20.98 -20.58
C ASP A 59 -9.73 20.92 -19.33
N LYS A 60 -9.12 20.67 -18.14
CA LYS A 60 -9.75 20.51 -16.82
C LYS A 60 -10.46 19.17 -16.61
N THR A 61 -10.39 18.23 -17.52
CA THR A 61 -10.82 16.86 -17.28
C THR A 61 -9.90 16.20 -16.24
N THR A 62 -10.38 15.16 -15.56
CA THR A 62 -9.63 14.43 -14.54
C THR A 62 -9.67 12.94 -14.81
N ALA A 63 -8.60 12.25 -14.43
CA ALA A 63 -8.52 10.80 -14.44
C ALA A 63 -7.82 10.30 -13.16
N GLU A 64 -8.22 9.15 -12.69
CA GLU A 64 -7.52 8.40 -11.63
C GLU A 64 -6.61 7.36 -12.28
N ILE A 65 -5.33 7.43 -11.96
CA ILE A 65 -4.29 6.56 -12.51
C ILE A 65 -3.64 5.79 -11.36
N PRO A 66 -3.67 4.46 -11.36
CA PRO A 66 -2.94 3.66 -10.38
C PRO A 66 -1.43 3.99 -10.41
N MET A 67 -0.80 4.07 -9.25
CA MET A 67 0.65 4.31 -9.17
C MET A 67 1.49 3.17 -9.74
N THR A 68 0.86 2.01 -10.01
CA THR A 68 1.46 0.85 -10.68
C THR A 68 1.35 0.88 -12.20
N ASP A 69 0.71 1.92 -12.79
CA ASP A 69 0.61 2.10 -14.24
C ASP A 69 2.00 2.27 -14.87
N GLU A 70 2.21 1.71 -16.05
CA GLU A 70 3.50 1.70 -16.76
C GLU A 70 4.03 3.11 -17.11
N ASN A 71 3.15 4.09 -17.23
CA ASN A 71 3.49 5.49 -17.53
C ASN A 71 3.82 6.29 -16.24
N VAL A 72 3.56 5.74 -15.07
CA VAL A 72 3.95 6.33 -13.80
C VAL A 72 5.40 6.01 -13.49
N LYS A 73 6.20 7.03 -13.31
CA LYS A 73 7.62 6.88 -12.95
C LYS A 73 7.81 7.05 -11.44
N LEU A 74 8.22 5.97 -10.80
CA LEU A 74 8.61 5.93 -9.40
C LEU A 74 10.14 5.87 -9.28
N PRO A 75 10.73 6.51 -8.27
CA PRO A 75 12.16 6.36 -8.00
C PRO A 75 12.44 4.97 -7.42
N ASN A 76 13.69 4.54 -7.51
CA ASN A 76 14.16 3.44 -6.68
C ASN A 76 14.23 3.92 -5.22
N VAL A 77 13.19 3.58 -4.44
CA VAL A 77 13.09 3.98 -3.04
C VAL A 77 14.04 3.14 -2.19
N LYS A 78 15.04 3.78 -1.62
CA LYS A 78 16.02 3.10 -0.74
C LYS A 78 15.46 2.98 0.67
N THR A 79 15.20 1.77 1.10
CA THR A 79 14.74 1.43 2.44
C THR A 79 15.85 0.88 3.35
N ASN A 80 17.10 0.90 2.90
CA ASN A 80 18.25 0.35 3.60
C ASN A 80 18.72 1.16 4.83
N THR A 81 18.08 2.27 5.11
CA THR A 81 18.34 3.09 6.32
C THR A 81 17.01 3.55 6.91
N PRO A 82 16.91 3.65 8.25
CA PRO A 82 15.68 4.12 8.88
C PRO A 82 15.40 5.59 8.59
N GLY A 83 14.18 6.00 8.89
CA GLY A 83 13.71 7.38 8.79
C GLY A 83 12.64 7.58 7.73
N ARG A 84 12.13 8.81 7.67
CA ARG A 84 11.13 9.22 6.68
C ARG A 84 11.77 9.38 5.29
N LYS A 85 11.18 8.74 4.28
CA LYS A 85 11.66 8.78 2.88
C LYS A 85 10.64 9.48 2.00
N ALA A 86 11.12 10.39 1.17
CA ALA A 86 10.30 11.06 0.16
C ALA A 86 10.22 10.19 -1.09
N VAL A 87 9.01 9.94 -1.56
CA VAL A 87 8.73 9.23 -2.81
C VAL A 87 8.17 10.22 -3.83
N LYS A 88 8.99 10.58 -4.81
CA LYS A 88 8.63 11.50 -5.89
C LYS A 88 8.02 10.72 -7.04
N VAL A 89 6.74 10.86 -7.25
CA VAL A 89 6.01 10.27 -8.37
C VAL A 89 5.99 11.22 -9.55
N THR A 90 6.23 10.72 -10.75
CA THR A 90 6.18 11.50 -11.98
C THR A 90 5.19 10.88 -12.97
N TYR A 91 4.30 11.69 -13.54
CA TYR A 91 3.38 11.30 -14.60
C TYR A 91 3.14 12.48 -15.54
N GLY A 92 3.19 12.25 -16.86
CA GLY A 92 2.98 13.30 -17.88
C GLY A 92 3.88 14.54 -17.70
N GLY A 93 5.11 14.36 -17.19
CA GLY A 93 6.06 15.44 -16.91
C GLY A 93 5.73 16.28 -15.65
N LYS A 94 4.75 15.90 -14.86
CA LYS A 94 4.42 16.52 -13.56
C LYS A 94 4.87 15.63 -12.42
N ASN A 95 5.10 16.24 -11.24
CA ASN A 95 5.58 15.54 -10.06
C ASN A 95 4.67 15.79 -8.86
N VAL A 96 4.53 14.78 -8.02
CA VAL A 96 3.97 14.88 -6.67
C VAL A 96 4.83 14.05 -5.73
N THR A 97 4.87 14.40 -4.46
CA THR A 97 5.68 13.69 -3.46
C THR A 97 4.79 13.29 -2.30
N PHE A 98 4.92 12.03 -1.88
CA PHE A 98 4.41 11.54 -0.60
C PHE A 98 5.57 10.96 0.22
N TYR A 99 5.31 10.46 1.42
CA TYR A 99 6.35 10.01 2.32
C TYR A 99 6.00 8.66 2.92
N ILE A 100 7.01 7.81 3.03
CA ILE A 100 6.94 6.55 3.76
C ILE A 100 7.85 6.60 4.98
N ASN A 101 7.62 5.73 5.95
CA ASN A 101 8.49 5.56 7.10
C ASN A 101 9.24 4.23 7.00
N VAL A 102 10.53 4.27 7.29
CA VAL A 102 11.38 3.09 7.37
C VAL A 102 11.89 2.97 8.81
N ALA A 103 11.64 1.84 9.46
CA ALA A 103 12.07 1.57 10.82
C ALA A 103 13.06 0.40 10.86
N GLU A 104 14.01 0.45 11.77
CA GLU A 104 14.80 -0.72 12.10
C GLU A 104 13.92 -1.75 12.82
N LYS A 105 14.19 -3.04 12.61
CA LYS A 105 13.62 -4.07 13.49
C LYS A 105 14.13 -3.80 14.89
N GLY A 106 13.22 -3.51 15.80
CA GLY A 106 13.51 -3.39 17.21
C GLY A 106 13.74 -4.74 17.87
N ALA A 107 13.63 -4.77 19.20
CA ALA A 107 13.68 -6.01 19.96
C ALA A 107 12.56 -6.97 19.51
N GLU A 108 12.86 -8.25 19.45
CA GLU A 108 11.86 -9.30 19.27
C GLU A 108 11.15 -9.53 20.61
N VAL A 109 9.82 -9.46 20.60
CA VAL A 109 8.97 -9.80 21.74
C VAL A 109 8.45 -11.21 21.52
N THR A 110 8.67 -12.07 22.51
CA THR A 110 8.21 -13.46 22.49
C THR A 110 6.99 -13.60 23.41
N PHE A 111 5.90 -14.12 22.88
CA PHE A 111 4.68 -14.43 23.61
C PHE A 111 4.65 -15.93 23.90
N GLU A 112 4.88 -16.31 25.15
CA GLU A 112 4.92 -17.69 25.61
C GLU A 112 3.68 -18.03 26.43
N LEU A 113 3.06 -19.16 26.12
CA LEU A 113 1.85 -19.61 26.82
C LEU A 113 2.14 -20.32 28.15
N ASN A 114 3.38 -20.71 28.35
CA ASN A 114 3.95 -21.24 29.62
C ASN A 114 3.15 -22.36 30.31
N TYR A 115 2.67 -23.35 29.51
CA TYR A 115 2.08 -24.57 30.02
C TYR A 115 2.51 -25.79 29.19
N ASP A 116 2.45 -27.00 29.77
CA ASP A 116 2.80 -28.24 29.09
C ASP A 116 1.88 -28.52 27.88
N GLY A 117 2.50 -28.79 26.73
CA GLY A 117 1.78 -28.99 25.47
C GLY A 117 1.29 -27.71 24.79
N ALA A 118 1.76 -26.53 25.23
CA ALA A 118 1.48 -25.28 24.58
C ALA A 118 2.02 -25.28 23.13
N PRO A 119 1.35 -24.59 22.20
CA PRO A 119 1.93 -24.29 20.89
C PRO A 119 3.25 -23.54 21.00
N GLU A 120 4.04 -23.52 19.92
CA GLU A 120 5.26 -22.72 19.87
C GLU A 120 4.99 -21.24 20.18
N ALA A 121 5.94 -20.62 20.89
CA ALA A 121 5.88 -19.20 21.21
C ALA A 121 5.79 -18.34 19.93
N GLN A 122 4.90 -17.36 19.95
CA GLN A 122 4.78 -16.40 18.86
C GLN A 122 5.78 -15.26 19.05
N LYS A 123 6.39 -14.81 17.95
CA LYS A 123 7.42 -13.78 17.98
C LYS A 123 7.03 -12.61 17.09
N GLU A 124 7.05 -11.41 17.67
CA GLU A 124 6.73 -10.17 16.97
C GLU A 124 7.88 -9.16 17.11
N ALA A 125 8.21 -8.49 16.01
CA ALA A 125 9.23 -7.45 16.01
C ALA A 125 8.65 -6.10 16.45
N ALA A 126 9.19 -5.55 17.53
CA ALA A 126 8.81 -4.22 18.00
C ALA A 126 9.34 -3.13 17.06
N ARG A 127 8.54 -2.09 16.83
CA ARG A 127 8.98 -0.84 16.18
C ARG A 127 9.35 0.18 17.27
N GLN A 128 10.45 0.87 17.09
CA GLN A 128 10.85 1.92 18.03
C GLN A 128 9.72 2.95 18.21
N GLY A 129 9.29 3.16 19.44
CA GLY A 129 8.24 4.12 19.78
C GLY A 129 6.80 3.65 19.53
N LYS A 130 6.60 2.39 19.09
CA LYS A 130 5.28 1.76 18.97
C LYS A 130 5.23 0.50 19.81
N GLY A 131 4.06 0.20 20.40
CA GLY A 131 3.81 -1.08 21.04
C GLY A 131 3.82 -2.22 20.03
N VAL A 132 3.97 -3.44 20.52
CA VAL A 132 3.77 -4.67 19.78
C VAL A 132 2.29 -5.04 19.88
N GLU A 133 1.68 -5.43 18.78
CA GLU A 133 0.33 -5.96 18.78
C GLU A 133 0.35 -7.36 19.39
N ALA A 134 -0.48 -7.59 20.39
CA ALA A 134 -0.57 -8.91 21.02
C ALA A 134 -1.22 -9.89 20.03
N PRO A 135 -0.77 -11.17 20.00
CA PRO A 135 -1.40 -12.18 19.17
C PRO A 135 -2.84 -12.48 19.66
N GLU A 136 -3.57 -13.25 18.86
CA GLU A 136 -4.91 -13.70 19.27
C GLU A 136 -4.87 -14.42 20.63
N ASN A 137 -5.91 -14.23 21.43
CA ASN A 137 -6.02 -14.87 22.73
C ASN A 137 -6.01 -16.40 22.57
N PRO A 138 -5.13 -17.09 23.31
CA PRO A 138 -5.06 -18.54 23.23
C PRO A 138 -6.31 -19.20 23.81
N VAL A 139 -6.69 -20.33 23.23
CA VAL A 139 -7.80 -21.17 23.74
C VAL A 139 -7.22 -22.42 24.35
N ARG A 140 -7.62 -22.72 25.61
CA ARG A 140 -7.27 -23.94 26.34
C ARG A 140 -8.48 -24.47 27.09
N ASP A 141 -8.81 -25.74 26.90
CA ASP A 141 -9.97 -26.39 27.56
C ASP A 141 -9.85 -26.27 29.09
N GLY A 142 -10.97 -25.83 29.70
CA GLY A 142 -11.06 -25.65 31.15
C GLY A 142 -10.36 -24.43 31.74
N TYR A 143 -9.83 -23.54 30.89
CA TYR A 143 -9.15 -22.32 31.32
C TYR A 143 -9.70 -21.09 30.61
N THR A 144 -9.65 -19.96 31.26
CA THR A 144 -9.92 -18.64 30.67
C THR A 144 -8.60 -17.89 30.57
N PHE A 145 -8.33 -17.33 29.40
CA PHE A 145 -7.17 -16.45 29.20
C PHE A 145 -7.45 -15.09 29.90
N ASP A 146 -6.49 -14.62 30.69
CA ASP A 146 -6.63 -13.36 31.42
C ASP A 146 -6.00 -12.20 30.64
N ALA A 147 -4.71 -12.26 30.35
CA ALA A 147 -4.00 -11.22 29.59
C ALA A 147 -2.65 -11.71 29.04
N TRP A 148 -2.17 -10.98 28.07
CA TRP A 148 -0.77 -11.01 27.61
C TRP A 148 0.11 -10.11 28.48
#